data_7c5ca72d6ab65abfb12136d9d3126745
#
_entry.id   7c5ca72d6ab65abfb12136d9d3126745
#
_cell.length_a   1.000
_cell.length_b   1.000
_cell.length_c   1.000
_cell.angle_alpha   90.00
_cell.angle_beta   90.00
_cell.angle_gamma   90.00
#
_symmetry.space_group_name_H-M   'P 1'
#
loop_
_entity.id
_entity.type
_entity.pdbx_description
1 polymer ?
#
loop_
_entity_poly.entity_id
_entity_poly.type
_entity_poly.pdbx_seq_one_letter_code
_entity_poly.pdbx_strand_id
1 'polypeptide(L)'
;MIPEDCFVAENATIIGNVSFGIQCSVWYNAVIRGDVNAITIGNKVNIQDGAVIHCTYLKHATIIGNNVSIGHNAIVHGCTIKDNVLIGM
;
A
#
# COMPACT_ATOMS: atom_id res chain seq x y z
N MET A 1 6.28 -8.94 4.23
CA MET A 1 6.79 -9.88 3.23
C MET A 1 6.38 -9.47 1.83
N ILE A 2 7.31 -9.36 0.92
CA ILE A 2 7.05 -8.93 -0.46
C ILE A 2 7.32 -10.11 -1.39
N PRO A 3 6.30 -10.63 -2.10
CA PRO A 3 6.50 -11.71 -3.08
C PRO A 3 7.43 -11.29 -4.22
N GLU A 4 8.10 -12.29 -4.82
CA GLU A 4 9.06 -12.05 -5.90
C GLU A 4 8.44 -11.41 -7.14
N ASP A 5 7.17 -11.68 -7.40
CA ASP A 5 6.48 -11.17 -8.57
C ASP A 5 5.93 -9.76 -8.39
N CYS A 6 6.26 -9.11 -7.29
CA CYS A 6 5.93 -7.71 -7.07
C CYS A 6 7.07 -6.81 -7.53
N PHE A 7 6.71 -5.67 -8.12
CA PHE A 7 7.68 -4.64 -8.45
C PHE A 7 7.74 -3.61 -7.34
N VAL A 8 8.93 -3.29 -6.88
CA VAL A 8 9.14 -2.20 -5.92
C VAL A 8 10.22 -1.29 -6.45
N ALA A 9 9.86 -0.04 -6.71
CA ALA A 9 10.82 0.96 -7.20
C ALA A 9 11.94 1.16 -6.17
N GLU A 10 13.14 1.42 -6.64
CA GLU A 10 14.33 1.48 -5.76
C GLU A 10 14.25 2.56 -4.70
N ASN A 11 13.52 3.64 -4.95
CA ASN A 11 13.37 4.72 -3.97
C ASN A 11 12.02 4.72 -3.26
N ALA A 12 11.24 3.66 -3.39
CA ALA A 12 10.06 3.47 -2.54
C ALA A 12 10.51 3.09 -1.13
N THR A 13 9.75 3.51 -0.14
CA THR A 13 10.06 3.23 1.26
C THR A 13 8.96 2.33 1.83
N ILE A 14 9.35 1.12 2.26
CA ILE A 14 8.42 0.18 2.88
C ILE A 14 9.03 -0.23 4.21
N ILE A 15 8.37 0.10 5.30
CA ILE A 15 8.87 -0.20 6.63
C ILE A 15 7.77 -0.79 7.51
N GLY A 16 8.18 -1.60 8.48
CA GLY A 16 7.30 -2.13 9.50
C GLY A 16 6.50 -3.34 9.05
N ASN A 17 5.32 -3.52 9.63
CA ASN A 17 4.49 -4.69 9.41
C ASN A 17 3.60 -4.50 8.18
N VAL A 18 4.14 -4.85 7.01
CA VAL A 18 3.44 -4.72 5.73
C VAL A 18 3.44 -6.07 5.03
N SER A 19 2.27 -6.54 4.63
CA SER A 19 2.08 -7.79 3.88
C SER A 19 1.50 -7.49 2.51
N PHE A 20 2.07 -8.11 1.47
CA PHE A 20 1.60 -7.95 0.10
C PHE A 20 1.07 -9.28 -0.44
N GLY A 21 0.01 -9.20 -1.23
CA GLY A 21 -0.37 -10.29 -2.11
C GLY A 21 0.53 -10.35 -3.34
N ILE A 22 0.10 -11.10 -4.36
CA ILE A 22 0.91 -11.30 -5.57
C ILE A 22 0.69 -10.19 -6.60
N GLN A 23 1.67 -10.00 -7.47
CA GLN A 23 1.59 -9.12 -8.65
C GLN A 23 1.25 -7.66 -8.30
N CYS A 24 1.78 -7.17 -7.20
CA CYS A 24 1.66 -5.78 -6.81
C CYS A 24 2.78 -4.94 -7.40
N SER A 25 2.56 -3.63 -7.49
CA SER A 25 3.62 -2.71 -7.89
C SER A 25 3.61 -1.48 -7.00
N VAL A 26 4.78 -1.10 -6.54
CA VAL A 26 5.00 0.09 -5.70
C VAL A 26 5.97 0.99 -6.44
N TRP A 27 5.54 2.20 -6.74
CA TRP A 27 6.26 3.06 -7.66
C TRP A 27 7.12 4.09 -6.94
N TYR A 28 7.71 5.01 -7.71
CA TYR A 28 8.76 5.90 -7.23
C TYR A 28 8.27 6.84 -6.14
N ASN A 29 9.05 7.00 -5.10
CA ASN A 29 8.78 7.88 -3.95
C ASN A 29 7.54 7.50 -3.14
N ALA A 30 6.93 6.34 -3.38
CA ALA A 30 5.84 5.88 -2.54
C ALA A 30 6.36 5.51 -1.16
N VAL A 31 5.53 5.72 -0.14
CA VAL A 31 5.89 5.43 1.25
C VAL A 31 4.80 4.56 1.87
N ILE A 32 5.19 3.40 2.36
CA ILE A 32 4.27 2.47 3.01
C ILE A 32 4.85 2.20 4.40
N ARG A 33 4.17 2.70 5.43
CA ARG A 33 4.67 2.62 6.80
C ARG A 33 3.73 1.84 7.69
N GLY A 34 4.06 0.57 7.91
CA GLY A 34 3.37 -0.28 8.90
C GLY A 34 4.08 -0.24 10.25
N ASP A 35 4.57 0.91 10.66
CA ASP A 35 5.39 1.07 11.86
C ASP A 35 4.58 1.34 13.13
N VAL A 36 3.31 1.72 13.02
CA VAL A 36 2.43 1.93 14.17
C VAL A 36 1.23 0.98 14.18
N ASN A 37 0.98 0.29 13.08
CA ASN A 37 -0.06 -0.73 12.96
C ASN A 37 0.18 -1.50 11.66
N ALA A 38 -0.55 -2.60 11.45
CA ALA A 38 -0.37 -3.46 10.30
C ALA A 38 -0.98 -2.87 9.02
N ILE A 39 -0.32 -3.12 7.90
CA ILE A 39 -0.85 -2.84 6.56
C ILE A 39 -0.92 -4.16 5.81
N THR A 40 -2.11 -4.51 5.32
CA THR A 40 -2.34 -5.70 4.52
C THR A 40 -2.79 -5.29 3.13
N ILE A 41 -2.04 -5.70 2.12
CA ILE A 41 -2.29 -5.35 0.73
C ILE A 41 -2.62 -6.63 -0.04
N GLY A 42 -3.72 -6.62 -0.77
CA GLY A 42 -4.18 -7.78 -1.53
C GLY A 42 -3.38 -8.00 -2.81
N ASN A 43 -3.98 -8.70 -3.77
CA ASN A 43 -3.34 -9.05 -5.03
C ASN A 43 -3.56 -7.98 -6.09
N LYS A 44 -2.60 -7.80 -6.99
CA LYS A 44 -2.71 -6.92 -8.16
C LYS A 44 -3.05 -5.48 -7.76
N VAL A 45 -2.39 -4.99 -6.72
CA VAL A 45 -2.53 -3.62 -6.25
C VAL A 45 -1.38 -2.80 -6.82
N ASN A 46 -1.68 -1.61 -7.36
CA ASN A 46 -0.63 -0.69 -7.73
C ASN A 46 -0.69 0.55 -6.86
N ILE A 47 0.46 0.91 -6.33
CA ILE A 47 0.63 2.07 -5.47
C ILE A 47 1.54 3.02 -6.20
N GLN A 48 0.96 4.09 -6.72
CA GLN A 48 1.62 4.94 -7.70
C GLN A 48 2.54 5.96 -7.03
N ASP A 49 3.25 6.69 -7.88
CA ASP A 49 4.33 7.58 -7.46
C ASP A 49 3.89 8.56 -6.38
N GLY A 50 4.65 8.64 -5.31
CA GLY A 50 4.42 9.59 -4.23
C GLY A 50 3.26 9.29 -3.30
N ALA A 51 2.55 8.18 -3.50
CA ALA A 51 1.45 7.81 -2.61
C ALA A 51 1.97 7.47 -1.22
N VAL A 52 1.16 7.72 -0.20
CA VAL A 52 1.51 7.42 1.20
C VAL A 52 0.45 6.53 1.81
N ILE A 53 0.89 5.39 2.33
CA ILE A 53 0.01 4.46 3.04
C ILE A 53 0.50 4.34 4.47
N HIS A 54 -0.37 4.62 5.42
CA HIS A 54 -0.04 4.64 6.83
C HIS A 54 -1.22 4.15 7.66
N CYS A 55 -1.07 4.09 8.96
CA CYS A 55 -2.08 3.59 9.89
C CYS A 55 -2.26 4.57 11.05
N THR A 56 -3.38 4.40 11.76
CA THR A 56 -3.62 5.13 13.00
C THR A 56 -3.04 4.32 14.18
N TYR A 57 -2.21 4.96 14.97
CA TYR A 57 -1.54 4.30 16.10
C TYR A 57 -2.55 3.68 17.05
N LEU A 58 -2.39 2.38 17.32
CA LEU A 58 -3.21 1.56 18.23
C LEU A 58 -4.72 1.56 17.93
N LYS A 59 -5.17 2.10 16.77
CA LYS A 59 -6.59 2.17 16.45
C LYS A 59 -6.96 1.43 15.17
N HIS A 60 -6.44 1.90 14.05
CA HIS A 60 -6.88 1.39 12.75
C HIS A 60 -5.71 0.91 11.91
N ALA A 61 -5.72 -0.38 11.64
CA ALA A 61 -4.88 -0.96 10.59
C ALA A 61 -5.38 -0.50 9.23
N THR A 62 -4.54 -0.64 8.20
CA THR A 62 -4.93 -0.36 6.83
C THR A 62 -5.05 -1.68 6.08
N ILE A 63 -6.19 -1.91 5.44
CA ILE A 63 -6.46 -3.10 4.67
C ILE A 63 -6.85 -2.69 3.26
N ILE A 64 -6.10 -3.17 2.27
CA ILE A 64 -6.34 -2.89 0.86
C ILE A 64 -6.69 -4.20 0.17
N GLY A 65 -7.83 -4.24 -0.50
CA GLY A 65 -8.31 -5.42 -1.19
C GLY A 65 -7.55 -5.70 -2.48
N ASN A 66 -8.15 -6.50 -3.36
CA ASN A 66 -7.53 -6.91 -4.62
C ASN A 66 -7.88 -5.95 -5.75
N ASN A 67 -7.00 -5.83 -6.74
CA ASN A 67 -7.23 -5.00 -7.94
C ASN A 67 -7.51 -3.55 -7.59
N VAL A 68 -6.72 -2.98 -6.68
CA VAL A 68 -6.86 -1.59 -6.23
C VAL A 68 -5.74 -0.77 -6.83
N SER A 69 -6.08 0.41 -7.33
CA SER A 69 -5.10 1.40 -7.81
C SER A 69 -5.10 2.59 -6.87
N ILE A 70 -3.94 2.91 -6.32
CA ILE A 70 -3.75 4.08 -5.47
C ILE A 70 -3.02 5.13 -6.30
N GLY A 71 -3.70 6.22 -6.63
CA GLY A 71 -3.19 7.24 -7.54
C GLY A 71 -1.99 8.01 -7.02
N HIS A 72 -1.35 8.76 -7.93
CA HIS A 72 -0.16 9.55 -7.58
C HIS A 72 -0.46 10.51 -6.42
N ASN A 73 0.40 10.53 -5.43
CA ASN A 73 0.32 11.41 -4.26
C ASN A 73 -0.94 11.24 -3.40
N ALA A 74 -1.70 10.17 -3.61
CA ALA A 74 -2.87 9.89 -2.77
C ALA A 74 -2.42 9.43 -1.39
N ILE A 75 -3.27 9.64 -0.40
CA ILE A 75 -3.01 9.24 0.97
C ILE A 75 -4.07 8.24 1.41
N VAL A 76 -3.63 7.09 1.88
CA VAL A 76 -4.48 6.05 2.43
C VAL A 76 -4.04 5.84 3.87
N HIS A 77 -4.92 6.12 4.82
CA HIS A 77 -4.53 6.17 6.22
C HIS A 77 -5.60 5.53 7.10
N GLY A 78 -5.24 4.43 7.77
CA GLY A 78 -6.06 3.79 8.79
C GLY A 78 -7.46 3.42 8.32
N CYS A 79 -7.59 2.82 7.13
CA CYS A 79 -8.90 2.51 6.56
C CYS A 79 -8.90 1.17 5.84
N THR A 80 -10.07 0.72 5.44
CA THR A 80 -10.26 -0.46 4.61
C THR A 80 -10.70 -0.05 3.23
N ILE A 81 -9.95 -0.47 2.21
CA ILE A 81 -10.31 -0.29 0.81
C ILE A 81 -10.69 -1.66 0.26
N LYS A 82 -11.88 -1.78 -0.28
CA LYS A 82 -12.36 -3.05 -0.81
C LYS A 82 -11.82 -3.30 -2.21
N ASP A 83 -12.22 -4.42 -2.81
CA ASP A 83 -11.70 -4.82 -4.12
C ASP A 83 -12.16 -3.89 -5.23
N ASN A 84 -11.35 -3.79 -6.28
CA ASN A 84 -11.69 -3.08 -7.52
C ASN A 84 -11.98 -1.59 -7.32
N VAL A 85 -11.16 -0.94 -6.50
CA VAL A 85 -11.30 0.48 -6.17
C VAL A 85 -10.16 1.28 -6.80
N LEU A 86 -10.46 2.47 -7.29
CA LEU A 86 -9.47 3.46 -7.70
C LEU A 86 -9.50 4.61 -6.72
N ILE A 87 -8.38 4.85 -6.05
CA ILE A 87 -8.20 6.05 -5.23
C ILE A 87 -7.54 7.10 -6.13
N GLY A 88 -8.26 8.20 -6.37
CA GLY A 88 -7.78 9.27 -7.22
C GLY A 88 -6.64 10.06 -6.62
N MET A 89 -6.01 10.84 -7.48
CA MET A 89 -4.89 11.70 -7.09
C MET A 89 -5.32 12.86 -6.20
#